data_8be17b3df7e8ccfea2ea612b377a7a2b
#
_entry.id   8be17b3df7e8ccfea2ea612b377a7a2b
#
_cell.length_a   1.000
_cell.length_b   1.000
_cell.length_c   1.000
_cell.angle_alpha   90.00
_cell.angle_beta   90.00
_cell.angle_gamma   90.00
#
_symmetry.space_group_name_H-M   'P 1'
#
loop_
_entity.id
_entity.type
_entity.pdbx_description
1 polymer ?
#
loop_
_entity_poly.entity_id
_entity_poly.type
_entity_poly.pdbx_seq_one_letter_code
_entity_poly.pdbx_strand_id
1 'polypeptide(L)'
;MNNAKRGKISPFQFFAILTVSRIVVSLTYIQSVTVGIMSFDIALGLIFAAFFTMILSIPAYYCVVKNKNPLDNRWVALLYLLYFSYFCGVNVSRFAYFAISRLDTKISMPILCVAIVVLGVYCACLKIEGIARFGSLCAVTLFIAIVGAALLNFNKIEVENFYPLIRNSRFAILNNTLLFTSNSVEPAIIIAL
;
A
#
# COMPACT_ATOMS: atom_id res chain seq x y z
N MET A 1 -21.84 -16.81 -23.83
CA MET A 1 -20.93 -16.45 -22.70
C MET A 1 -21.58 -15.33 -21.92
N ASN A 2 -21.99 -15.61 -20.68
CA ASN A 2 -22.75 -14.68 -19.83
C ASN A 2 -21.91 -13.43 -19.54
N ASN A 3 -22.43 -12.27 -19.91
CA ASN A 3 -21.98 -10.97 -19.42
C ASN A 3 -22.17 -10.94 -17.89
N ALA A 4 -21.20 -11.45 -17.16
CA ALA A 4 -21.13 -11.24 -15.74
C ALA A 4 -21.13 -9.72 -15.54
N LYS A 5 -22.18 -9.16 -14.93
CA LYS A 5 -22.28 -7.74 -14.57
C LYS A 5 -20.98 -7.37 -13.85
N ARG A 6 -20.09 -6.64 -14.53
CA ARG A 6 -18.91 -6.07 -13.89
C ARG A 6 -19.41 -5.22 -12.73
N GLY A 7 -19.03 -5.58 -11.52
CA GLY A 7 -19.42 -4.82 -10.33
C GLY A 7 -18.96 -3.37 -10.53
N LYS A 8 -19.90 -2.44 -10.43
CA LYS A 8 -19.58 -1.01 -10.57
C LYS A 8 -19.03 -0.52 -9.23
N ILE A 9 -17.80 -0.07 -9.24
CA ILE A 9 -17.16 0.58 -8.09
C ILE A 9 -17.33 2.08 -8.23
N SER A 10 -17.71 2.77 -7.14
CA SER A 10 -17.79 4.23 -7.15
C SER A 10 -16.38 4.85 -7.15
N PRO A 11 -16.21 6.09 -7.69
CA PRO A 11 -14.92 6.79 -7.63
C PRO A 11 -14.38 6.93 -6.21
N PHE A 12 -15.25 7.13 -5.22
CA PHE A 12 -14.87 7.18 -3.81
C PHE A 12 -14.31 5.85 -3.31
N GLN A 13 -14.95 4.74 -3.65
CA GLN A 13 -14.48 3.41 -3.28
C GLN A 13 -13.13 3.08 -3.91
N PHE A 14 -12.93 3.48 -5.16
CA PHE A 14 -11.65 3.35 -5.85
C PHE A 14 -10.54 4.14 -5.14
N PHE A 15 -10.82 5.42 -4.86
CA PHE A 15 -9.90 6.27 -4.11
C PHE A 15 -9.59 5.69 -2.72
N ALA A 16 -10.59 5.18 -2.02
CA ALA A 16 -10.44 4.56 -0.70
C ALA A 16 -9.50 3.35 -0.74
N ILE A 17 -9.64 2.44 -1.72
CA ILE A 17 -8.75 1.28 -1.87
C ILE A 17 -7.31 1.74 -2.08
N LEU A 18 -7.08 2.68 -3.01
CA LEU A 18 -5.74 3.20 -3.29
C LEU A 18 -5.11 3.84 -2.05
N THR A 19 -5.88 4.66 -1.34
CA THR A 19 -5.40 5.35 -0.14
C THR A 19 -5.07 4.37 0.98
N VAL A 20 -5.96 3.41 1.25
CA VAL A 20 -5.73 2.40 2.30
C VAL A 20 -4.52 1.54 1.96
N SER A 21 -4.41 1.06 0.71
CA SER A 21 -3.25 0.26 0.30
C SER A 21 -1.95 1.02 0.51
N ARG A 22 -1.92 2.30 0.17
CA ARG A 22 -0.73 3.14 0.30
C ARG A 22 -0.37 3.44 1.76
N ILE A 23 -1.35 3.78 2.57
CA ILE A 23 -1.13 4.08 3.99
C ILE A 23 -0.62 2.83 4.73
N VAL A 24 -1.24 1.68 4.50
CA VAL A 24 -0.84 0.42 5.17
C VAL A 24 0.59 0.04 4.79
N VAL A 25 0.94 0.08 3.50
CA VAL A 25 2.31 -0.20 3.05
C VAL A 25 3.30 0.79 3.64
N SER A 26 2.97 2.09 3.67
CA SER A 26 3.85 3.11 4.22
C SER A 26 4.06 2.92 5.72
N LEU A 27 3.02 2.67 6.50
CA LEU A 27 3.11 2.46 7.95
C LEU A 27 3.94 1.22 8.30
N THR A 28 3.69 0.10 7.63
CA THR A 28 4.42 -1.15 7.89
C THR A 28 5.88 -1.06 7.45
N TYR A 29 6.14 -0.33 6.37
CA TYR A 29 7.49 -0.15 5.84
C TYR A 29 8.34 0.79 6.70
N ILE A 30 7.83 1.96 7.07
CA ILE A 30 8.53 2.93 7.92
C ILE A 30 9.03 2.25 9.19
N GLN A 31 8.20 1.42 9.80
CA GLN A 31 8.57 0.77 11.05
C GLN A 31 9.56 -0.39 10.88
N SER A 32 9.59 -1.04 9.74
CA SER A 32 10.52 -2.15 9.49
C SER A 32 11.94 -1.69 9.13
N VAL A 33 12.08 -0.51 8.52
CA VAL A 33 13.37 -0.01 8.00
C VAL A 33 14.00 1.07 8.89
N THR A 34 13.19 1.78 9.68
CA THR A 34 13.62 2.96 10.42
C THR A 34 13.67 2.76 11.93
N VAL A 35 14.04 1.57 12.39
CA VAL A 35 14.27 1.37 13.83
C VAL A 35 15.39 2.33 14.28
N GLY A 36 14.98 3.49 14.76
CA GLY A 36 15.86 4.49 15.40
C GLY A 36 16.14 5.77 14.62
N ILE A 37 15.79 5.92 13.35
CA ILE A 37 16.08 7.13 12.56
C ILE A 37 14.81 7.59 11.83
N MET A 38 13.89 8.20 12.55
CA MET A 38 12.82 8.96 11.90
C MET A 38 13.39 10.33 11.50
N SER A 39 13.57 10.55 10.20
CA SER A 39 13.96 11.83 9.63
C SER A 39 12.91 12.31 8.62
N PHE A 40 12.83 13.61 8.41
CA PHE A 40 11.96 14.22 7.41
C PHE A 40 12.27 13.72 5.99
N ASP A 41 13.47 13.20 5.76
CA ASP A 41 13.90 12.56 4.50
C ASP A 41 12.98 11.41 4.07
N ILE A 42 12.36 10.70 5.04
CA ILE A 42 11.40 9.62 4.74
C ILE A 42 10.12 10.21 4.16
N ALA A 43 9.63 11.32 4.73
CA ALA A 43 8.45 12.01 4.22
C ALA A 43 8.68 12.53 2.80
N LEU A 44 9.86 13.11 2.53
CA LEU A 44 10.26 13.50 1.18
C LEU A 44 10.34 12.30 0.24
N GLY A 45 10.92 11.18 0.68
CA GLY A 45 10.96 9.95 -0.10
C GLY A 45 9.57 9.43 -0.46
N LEU A 46 8.59 9.53 0.45
CA LEU A 46 7.18 9.17 0.19
C LEU A 46 6.52 10.08 -0.84
N ILE A 47 6.74 11.40 -0.77
CA ILE A 47 6.20 12.36 -1.73
C ILE A 47 6.75 12.08 -3.13
N PHE A 48 8.07 11.90 -3.26
CA PHE A 48 8.69 11.56 -4.54
C PHE A 48 8.21 10.18 -5.05
N ALA A 49 8.07 9.19 -4.18
CA ALA A 49 7.54 7.88 -4.55
C ALA A 49 6.10 7.97 -5.07
N ALA A 50 5.25 8.80 -4.47
CA ALA A 50 3.89 9.01 -4.96
C ALA A 50 3.91 9.59 -6.38
N PHE A 51 4.78 10.58 -6.64
CA PHE A 51 4.94 11.16 -7.97
C PHE A 51 5.43 10.14 -9.00
N PHE A 52 6.47 9.35 -8.68
CA PHE A 52 6.96 8.28 -9.55
C PHE A 52 5.91 7.20 -9.81
N THR A 53 5.12 6.85 -8.79
CA THR A 53 4.02 5.88 -8.95
C THR A 53 2.96 6.40 -9.91
N MET A 54 2.62 7.68 -9.88
CA MET A 54 1.71 8.28 -10.86
C MET A 54 2.24 8.13 -12.28
N ILE A 55 3.53 8.42 -12.52
CA ILE A 55 4.16 8.26 -13.82
C ILE A 55 4.12 6.79 -14.26
N LEU A 56 4.47 5.85 -13.40
CA LEU A 56 4.43 4.42 -13.68
C LEU A 56 3.02 3.89 -13.94
N SER A 57 1.99 4.59 -13.46
CA SER A 57 0.59 4.21 -13.69
C SER A 57 0.06 4.65 -15.07
N ILE A 58 0.75 5.56 -15.77
CA ILE A 58 0.33 6.06 -17.09
C ILE A 58 0.14 4.95 -18.13
N PRO A 59 1.07 3.98 -18.30
CA PRO A 59 0.88 2.88 -19.25
C PRO A 59 -0.33 2.01 -18.93
N ALA A 60 -0.57 1.75 -17.63
CA ALA A 60 -1.73 0.99 -17.17
C ALA A 60 -3.04 1.71 -17.50
N TYR A 61 -3.10 3.00 -17.20
CA TYR A 61 -4.24 3.85 -17.55
C TYR A 61 -4.50 3.89 -19.07
N TYR A 62 -3.45 4.00 -19.88
CA TYR A 62 -3.56 3.99 -21.32
C TYR A 62 -4.13 2.66 -21.88
N CYS A 63 -3.73 1.53 -21.29
CA CYS A 63 -4.29 0.22 -21.65
C CYS A 63 -5.79 0.15 -21.33
N VAL A 64 -6.20 0.65 -20.17
CA VAL A 64 -7.62 0.68 -19.75
C VAL A 64 -8.44 1.56 -20.69
N VAL A 65 -7.98 2.78 -21.00
CA VAL A 65 -8.68 3.72 -21.90
C VAL A 65 -8.84 3.13 -23.31
N LYS A 66 -7.86 2.36 -23.79
CA LYS A 66 -7.95 1.69 -25.09
C LYS A 66 -8.68 0.36 -25.08
N ASN A 67 -9.27 -0.05 -23.97
CA ASN A 67 -9.89 -1.38 -23.78
C ASN A 67 -8.94 -2.54 -24.16
N LYS A 68 -7.64 -2.35 -24.00
CA LYS A 68 -6.63 -3.40 -24.21
C LYS A 68 -6.27 -3.97 -22.85
N ASN A 69 -6.58 -5.22 -22.61
CA ASN A 69 -6.16 -5.88 -21.39
C ASN A 69 -4.73 -6.42 -21.57
N PRO A 70 -3.72 -5.90 -20.88
CA PRO A 70 -2.35 -6.40 -20.98
C PRO A 70 -2.21 -7.85 -20.52
N LEU A 71 -3.17 -8.37 -19.73
CA LEU A 71 -3.19 -9.74 -19.24
C LEU A 71 -3.63 -10.78 -20.31
N ASP A 72 -4.11 -10.34 -21.48
CA ASP A 72 -4.44 -11.23 -22.58
C ASP A 72 -3.17 -11.90 -23.18
N ASN A 73 -2.00 -11.26 -22.98
CA ASN A 73 -0.73 -11.86 -23.32
C ASN A 73 -0.26 -12.79 -22.19
N ARG A 74 -0.12 -14.09 -22.48
CA ARG A 74 0.27 -15.13 -21.50
C ARG A 74 1.59 -14.83 -20.79
N TRP A 75 2.56 -14.27 -21.47
CA TRP A 75 3.86 -13.93 -20.88
C TRP A 75 3.76 -12.76 -19.91
N VAL A 76 2.99 -11.74 -20.27
CA VAL A 76 2.71 -10.60 -19.39
C VAL A 76 1.94 -11.07 -18.18
N ALA A 77 0.90 -11.89 -18.36
CA ALA A 77 0.12 -12.45 -17.26
C ALA A 77 0.99 -13.27 -16.28
N LEU A 78 1.92 -14.08 -16.81
CA LEU A 78 2.85 -14.87 -15.99
C LEU A 78 3.80 -13.97 -15.18
N LEU A 79 4.36 -12.92 -15.79
CA LEU A 79 5.21 -11.96 -15.09
C LEU A 79 4.45 -11.24 -13.98
N TYR A 80 3.22 -10.81 -14.23
CA TYR A 80 2.35 -10.23 -13.22
C TYR A 80 2.06 -11.20 -12.08
N LEU A 81 1.75 -12.46 -12.39
CA LEU A 81 1.50 -13.48 -11.38
C LEU A 81 2.71 -13.65 -10.45
N LEU A 82 3.90 -13.78 -11.02
CA LEU A 82 5.15 -13.94 -10.24
C LEU A 82 5.42 -12.70 -9.39
N TYR A 83 5.28 -11.50 -9.98
CA TYR A 83 5.46 -10.25 -9.26
C TYR A 83 4.50 -10.11 -8.09
N PHE A 84 3.19 -10.38 -8.31
CA PHE A 84 2.20 -10.27 -7.24
C PHE A 84 2.36 -11.32 -6.17
N SER A 85 2.74 -12.55 -6.53
CA SER A 85 3.01 -13.61 -5.56
C SER A 85 4.17 -13.22 -4.64
N TYR A 86 5.25 -12.72 -5.22
CA TYR A 86 6.39 -12.22 -4.45
C TYR A 86 6.00 -11.04 -3.57
N PHE A 87 5.32 -10.05 -4.15
CA PHE A 87 4.88 -8.85 -3.45
C PHE A 87 3.93 -9.16 -2.29
N CYS A 88 2.98 -10.09 -2.50
CA CYS A 88 2.06 -10.56 -1.46
C CYS A 88 2.85 -11.21 -0.30
N GLY A 89 3.76 -12.11 -0.60
CA GLY A 89 4.59 -12.78 0.41
C GLY A 89 5.40 -11.80 1.26
N VAL A 90 6.03 -10.82 0.62
CA VAL A 90 6.79 -9.77 1.31
C VAL A 90 5.90 -8.92 2.23
N ASN A 91 4.72 -8.51 1.76
CA ASN A 91 3.82 -7.68 2.56
C ASN A 91 3.19 -8.44 3.72
N VAL A 92 2.80 -9.71 3.52
CA VAL A 92 2.31 -10.59 4.59
C VAL A 92 3.36 -10.75 5.68
N SER A 93 4.61 -11.02 5.28
CA SER A 93 5.74 -11.18 6.20
C SER A 93 6.02 -9.91 7.00
N ARG A 94 6.03 -8.76 6.34
CA ARG A 94 6.23 -7.45 6.99
C ARG A 94 5.11 -7.11 7.96
N PHE A 95 3.87 -7.33 7.56
CA PHE A 95 2.72 -7.09 8.44
C PHE A 95 2.74 -8.00 9.66
N ALA A 96 3.08 -9.29 9.48
CA ALA A 96 3.23 -10.23 10.58
C ALA A 96 4.35 -9.79 11.54
N TYR A 97 5.49 -9.36 11.01
CA TYR A 97 6.59 -8.84 11.82
C TYR A 97 6.18 -7.57 12.59
N PHE A 98 5.50 -6.64 11.91
CA PHE A 98 4.97 -5.44 12.54
C PHE A 98 4.00 -5.77 13.68
N ALA A 99 3.05 -6.68 13.45
CA ALA A 99 2.08 -7.08 14.45
C ALA A 99 2.75 -7.71 15.69
N ILE A 100 3.73 -8.59 15.49
CA ILE A 100 4.46 -9.21 16.61
C ILE A 100 5.27 -8.16 17.38
N SER A 101 6.01 -7.31 16.67
CA SER A 101 6.92 -6.35 17.30
C SER A 101 6.20 -5.21 18.04
N ARG A 102 4.97 -4.89 17.66
CA ARG A 102 4.22 -3.73 18.20
C ARG A 102 3.05 -4.10 19.11
N LEU A 103 2.44 -5.25 18.87
CA LEU A 103 1.29 -5.69 19.66
C LEU A 103 1.67 -6.69 20.75
N ASP A 104 2.98 -6.96 20.91
CA ASP A 104 3.54 -7.92 21.89
C ASP A 104 2.75 -9.24 21.92
N THR A 105 2.41 -9.74 20.72
CA THR A 105 1.63 -10.95 20.59
C THR A 105 2.51 -12.16 20.85
N LYS A 106 2.05 -13.06 21.72
CA LYS A 106 2.71 -14.38 21.94
C LYS A 106 2.47 -15.36 20.77
N ILE A 107 1.82 -14.90 19.69
CA ILE A 107 1.50 -15.69 18.51
C ILE A 107 2.77 -15.85 17.67
N SER A 108 3.07 -17.07 17.22
CA SER A 108 4.20 -17.29 16.34
C SER A 108 3.97 -16.70 14.96
N MET A 109 5.04 -16.17 14.33
CA MET A 109 5.01 -15.54 13.02
C MET A 109 4.33 -16.38 11.93
N PRO A 110 4.61 -17.73 11.81
CA PRO A 110 3.94 -18.55 10.81
C PRO A 110 2.43 -18.62 10.97
N ILE A 111 1.92 -18.70 12.19
CA ILE A 111 0.48 -18.75 12.46
C ILE A 111 -0.18 -17.45 11.99
N LEU A 112 0.45 -16.31 12.29
CA LEU A 112 -0.05 -15.01 11.87
C LEU A 112 -0.05 -14.86 10.34
N CYS A 113 1.03 -15.31 9.68
CA CYS A 113 1.10 -15.30 8.22
C CYS A 113 -0.04 -16.15 7.60
N VAL A 114 -0.28 -17.35 8.13
CA VAL A 114 -1.37 -18.22 7.64
C VAL A 114 -2.72 -17.53 7.83
N ALA A 115 -2.97 -16.94 9.00
CA ALA A 115 -4.23 -16.24 9.27
C ALA A 115 -4.45 -15.08 8.28
N ILE A 116 -3.42 -14.29 7.99
CA ILE A 116 -3.49 -13.17 7.02
C ILE A 116 -3.78 -13.70 5.62
N VAL A 117 -3.11 -14.78 5.20
CA VAL A 117 -3.34 -15.38 3.87
C VAL A 117 -4.77 -15.91 3.75
N VAL A 118 -5.28 -16.61 4.77
CA VAL A 118 -6.67 -17.11 4.79
C VAL A 118 -7.67 -15.96 4.68
N LEU A 119 -7.46 -14.88 5.43
CA LEU A 119 -8.29 -13.68 5.32
C LEU A 119 -8.20 -13.05 3.92
N GLY A 120 -7.00 -12.98 3.34
CA GLY A 120 -6.79 -12.49 1.98
C GLY A 120 -7.54 -13.30 0.93
N VAL A 121 -7.49 -14.64 1.03
CA VAL A 121 -8.24 -15.55 0.15
C VAL A 121 -9.75 -15.35 0.33
N TYR A 122 -10.23 -15.25 1.56
CA TYR A 122 -11.63 -14.95 1.84
C TYR A 122 -12.07 -13.62 1.20
N CYS A 123 -11.28 -12.55 1.37
CA CYS A 123 -11.55 -11.26 0.73
C CYS A 123 -11.57 -11.37 -0.80
N ALA A 124 -10.65 -12.14 -1.39
CA ALA A 124 -10.64 -12.36 -2.85
C ALA A 124 -11.92 -13.03 -3.35
N CYS A 125 -12.52 -13.93 -2.57
CA CYS A 125 -13.81 -14.58 -2.88
C CYS A 125 -14.99 -13.60 -2.87
N LEU A 126 -14.90 -12.48 -2.12
CA LEU A 126 -15.98 -11.47 -2.03
C LEU A 126 -16.10 -10.59 -3.30
N LYS A 127 -15.26 -10.81 -4.31
CA LYS A 127 -15.14 -9.99 -5.51
C LYS A 127 -14.72 -8.54 -5.19
N ILE A 128 -14.41 -7.79 -6.25
CA ILE A 128 -13.90 -6.42 -6.15
C ILE A 128 -14.86 -5.45 -5.42
N GLU A 129 -16.17 -5.68 -5.54
CA GLU A 129 -17.19 -4.85 -4.89
C GLU A 129 -17.15 -5.01 -3.35
N GLY A 130 -17.01 -6.24 -2.85
CA GLY A 130 -16.87 -6.52 -1.41
C GLY A 130 -15.58 -5.90 -0.85
N ILE A 131 -14.47 -6.04 -1.56
CA ILE A 131 -13.19 -5.42 -1.21
C ILE A 131 -13.31 -3.90 -1.18
N ALA A 132 -14.02 -3.31 -2.15
CA ALA A 132 -14.19 -1.87 -2.26
C ALA A 132 -15.03 -1.29 -1.11
N ARG A 133 -16.10 -1.98 -0.71
CA ARG A 133 -16.92 -1.59 0.45
C ARG A 133 -16.12 -1.65 1.75
N PHE A 134 -15.38 -2.75 1.95
CA PHE A 134 -14.53 -2.91 3.12
C PHE A 134 -13.39 -1.87 3.13
N GLY A 135 -12.76 -1.62 1.98
CA GLY A 135 -11.73 -0.60 1.83
C GLY A 135 -12.24 0.80 2.19
N SER A 136 -13.48 1.15 1.83
CA SER A 136 -14.09 2.42 2.21
C SER A 136 -14.28 2.56 3.71
N LEU A 137 -14.71 1.49 4.39
CA LEU A 137 -14.83 1.47 5.86
C LEU A 137 -13.45 1.65 6.51
N CYS A 138 -12.44 0.91 6.03
CA CYS A 138 -11.07 1.04 6.52
C CYS A 138 -10.51 2.44 6.30
N ALA A 139 -10.80 3.10 5.16
CA ALA A 139 -10.35 4.46 4.88
C ALA A 139 -10.89 5.46 5.90
N VAL A 140 -12.19 5.38 6.21
CA VAL A 140 -12.82 6.26 7.21
C VAL A 140 -12.21 6.01 8.60
N THR A 141 -12.07 4.75 9.00
CA THR A 141 -11.47 4.39 10.30
C THR A 141 -10.03 4.88 10.41
N LEU A 142 -9.22 4.67 9.37
CA LEU A 142 -7.83 5.17 9.33
C LEU A 142 -7.77 6.69 9.39
N PHE A 143 -8.65 7.39 8.69
CA PHE A 143 -8.70 8.85 8.72
C PHE A 143 -9.00 9.35 10.14
N ILE A 144 -10.00 8.78 10.79
CA ILE A 144 -10.36 9.12 12.19
C ILE A 144 -9.17 8.83 13.11
N ALA A 145 -8.51 7.67 12.96
CA ALA A 145 -7.36 7.30 13.78
C ALA A 145 -6.18 8.27 13.58
N ILE A 146 -5.87 8.68 12.35
CA ILE A 146 -4.79 9.62 12.04
C ILE A 146 -5.10 11.00 12.64
N VAL A 147 -6.32 11.51 12.45
CA VAL A 147 -6.74 12.81 13.01
C VAL A 147 -6.70 12.74 14.54
N GLY A 148 -7.24 11.68 15.14
CA GLY A 148 -7.19 11.47 16.59
C GLY A 148 -5.76 11.43 17.14
N ALA A 149 -4.88 10.68 16.48
CA ALA A 149 -3.46 10.63 16.85
C ALA A 149 -2.78 12.00 16.73
N ALA A 150 -3.08 12.76 15.67
CA ALA A 150 -2.54 14.11 15.50
C ALA A 150 -3.01 15.07 16.59
N LEU A 151 -4.29 15.03 16.93
CA LEU A 151 -4.86 15.87 18.00
C LEU A 151 -4.28 15.53 19.36
N LEU A 152 -4.15 14.23 19.70
CA LEU A 152 -3.58 13.79 20.98
C LEU A 152 -2.10 14.14 21.14
N ASN A 153 -1.36 14.24 20.04
CA ASN A 153 0.06 14.56 20.07
C ASN A 153 0.37 16.01 19.70
N PHE A 154 -0.65 16.84 19.51
CA PHE A 154 -0.47 18.23 19.05
C PHE A 154 0.49 19.02 19.96
N ASN A 155 0.36 18.86 21.28
CA ASN A 155 1.20 19.54 22.26
C ASN A 155 2.65 19.01 22.33
N LYS A 156 2.94 17.89 21.65
CA LYS A 156 4.28 17.28 21.60
C LYS A 156 5.00 17.58 20.29
N ILE A 157 4.38 18.36 19.41
CA ILE A 157 4.96 18.74 18.14
C ILE A 157 5.96 19.86 18.38
N GLU A 158 7.24 19.52 18.33
CA GLU A 158 8.34 20.47 18.38
C GLU A 158 8.71 20.84 16.94
N VAL A 159 8.55 22.12 16.59
CA VAL A 159 8.86 22.64 15.25
C VAL A 159 10.34 22.42 14.90
N GLU A 160 11.20 22.41 15.91
CA GLU A 160 12.64 22.16 15.76
C GLU A 160 12.95 20.77 15.15
N ASN A 161 12.08 19.78 15.38
CA ASN A 161 12.25 18.43 14.82
C ASN A 161 12.06 18.38 13.29
N PHE A 162 11.52 19.44 12.68
CA PHE A 162 11.42 19.56 11.22
C PHE A 162 12.70 20.11 10.58
N TYR A 163 13.66 20.59 11.36
CA TYR A 163 14.92 21.14 10.88
C TYR A 163 16.12 20.27 11.33
N PRO A 164 17.12 20.07 10.44
CA PRO A 164 17.14 20.46 9.03
C PRO A 164 16.22 19.57 8.18
N LEU A 165 15.59 20.15 7.14
CA LEU A 165 14.69 19.45 6.22
C LEU A 165 15.37 18.25 5.53
N ILE A 166 16.66 18.32 5.31
CA ILE A 166 17.48 17.25 4.74
C ILE A 166 18.59 16.96 5.76
N ARG A 167 18.45 15.87 6.49
CA ARG A 167 19.41 15.44 7.50
C ARG A 167 20.42 14.42 6.96
N ASN A 168 19.97 13.58 6.05
CA ASN A 168 20.77 12.53 5.43
C ASN A 168 21.22 12.93 4.01
N SER A 169 22.06 12.10 3.42
CA SER A 169 22.52 12.35 2.05
C SER A 169 21.37 12.28 1.04
N ARG A 170 21.51 12.98 -0.09
CA ARG A 170 20.58 12.89 -1.22
C ARG A 170 20.36 11.45 -1.67
N PHE A 171 21.35 10.59 -1.47
CA PHE A 171 21.28 9.16 -1.75
C PHE A 171 20.25 8.44 -0.84
N ALA A 172 20.10 8.84 0.42
CA ALA A 172 19.10 8.27 1.32
C ALA A 172 17.66 8.58 0.86
N ILE A 173 17.42 9.81 0.40
CA ILE A 173 16.11 10.20 -0.15
C ILE A 173 15.82 9.39 -1.42
N LEU A 174 16.78 9.25 -2.32
CA LEU A 174 16.63 8.46 -3.55
C LEU A 174 16.33 6.99 -3.23
N ASN A 175 17.07 6.39 -2.30
CA ASN A 175 16.89 5.02 -1.88
C ASN A 175 15.48 4.80 -1.28
N ASN A 176 15.04 5.69 -0.38
CA ASN A 176 13.69 5.65 0.18
C ASN A 176 12.63 5.80 -0.93
N THR A 177 12.83 6.72 -1.86
CA THR A 177 11.93 6.91 -3.01
C THR A 177 11.80 5.63 -3.83
N LEU A 178 12.91 4.99 -4.18
CA LEU A 178 12.92 3.74 -4.95
C LEU A 178 12.24 2.60 -4.17
N LEU A 179 12.52 2.48 -2.89
CA LEU A 179 11.92 1.47 -2.04
C LEU A 179 10.41 1.63 -1.90
N PHE A 180 9.91 2.86 -1.70
CA PHE A 180 8.48 3.12 -1.65
C PHE A 180 7.80 2.94 -3.01
N THR A 181 8.47 3.31 -4.09
CA THR A 181 7.96 3.13 -5.46
C THR A 181 7.89 1.64 -5.82
N SER A 182 8.90 0.84 -5.47
CA SER A 182 8.92 -0.60 -5.73
C SER A 182 7.80 -1.37 -5.00
N ASN A 183 7.26 -0.80 -3.93
CA ASN A 183 6.12 -1.36 -3.20
C ASN A 183 4.76 -0.81 -3.67
N SER A 184 4.70 -0.19 -4.85
CA SER A 184 3.47 0.37 -5.41
C SER A 184 2.62 -0.70 -6.08
N VAL A 185 1.38 -0.88 -5.62
CA VAL A 185 0.38 -1.80 -6.21
C VAL A 185 -0.64 -1.07 -7.09
N GLU A 186 -0.63 0.24 -7.06
CA GLU A 186 -1.62 1.08 -7.72
C GLU A 186 -1.75 0.81 -9.22
N PRO A 187 -0.65 0.65 -10.01
CA PRO A 187 -0.75 0.32 -11.43
C PRO A 187 -1.52 -0.98 -11.68
N ALA A 188 -1.37 -1.93 -10.79
CA ALA A 188 -2.02 -3.22 -10.89
C ALA A 188 -3.50 -3.18 -10.52
N ILE A 189 -3.87 -2.41 -9.52
CA ILE A 189 -5.26 -2.17 -9.18
C ILE A 189 -5.98 -1.50 -10.34
N ILE A 190 -5.34 -0.54 -11.02
CA ILE A 190 -5.90 0.12 -12.21
C ILE A 190 -6.15 -0.86 -13.35
N ILE A 191 -5.25 -1.84 -13.57
CA ILE A 191 -5.40 -2.85 -14.63
C ILE A 191 -6.49 -3.87 -14.27
N ALA A 192 -6.66 -4.18 -12.98
CA ALA A 192 -7.63 -5.18 -12.51
C ALA A 192 -9.09 -4.68 -12.52
N LEU A 193 -9.30 -3.39 -12.62
CA LEU A 193 -10.60 -2.73 -12.67
C LEU A 193 -11.11 -2.56 -14.10
#